data_82c72dac955c3d466d3f31814b4d2ebc
#
_entry.id   82c72dac955c3d466d3f31814b4d2ebc
#
_cell.length_a   1.000
_cell.length_b   1.000
_cell.length_c   1.000
_cell.angle_alpha   90.00
_cell.angle_beta   90.00
_cell.angle_gamma   90.00
#
_symmetry.space_group_name_H-M   'P 1'
#
loop_
_entity.id
_entity.type
_entity.pdbx_description
1 polymer ?
#
loop_
_entity_poly.entity_id
_entity_poly.type
_entity_poly.pdbx_seq_one_letter_code
_entity_poly.pdbx_strand_id
1 'polypeptide(L)'
;MSKKAKKVDKADLGKITAERGAKVYDAVQKRRQMGVLGLVVALVAVLVGSVLFVGAASGWFDDPKVMLSDDAMCEGGCEMEDVNTLEYSKMIEGGESFVMFIDQSGCTTADKLRGFVMSWARENGVRVYRMMFSDARDTSLHDYVKYYPSVVVVARGEPVAWLRADADEDSDAYNKEEAFRTWIGRWL
;
A
#
# COMPACT_ATOMS: atom_id res chain seq x y z
N MET A 1 -40.42 68.20 -44.77
CA MET A 1 -40.69 67.17 -43.72
C MET A 1 -39.69 67.36 -42.59
N SER A 2 -40.11 68.01 -41.48
CA SER A 2 -39.23 68.33 -40.34
C SER A 2 -39.25 67.17 -39.35
N LYS A 3 -38.10 66.54 -39.13
CA LYS A 3 -37.95 65.49 -38.09
C LYS A 3 -37.83 66.19 -36.75
N LYS A 4 -38.87 66.11 -35.90
CA LYS A 4 -38.83 66.55 -34.50
C LYS A 4 -37.79 65.67 -33.74
N ALA A 5 -36.69 66.26 -33.33
CA ALA A 5 -35.74 65.63 -32.43
C ALA A 5 -36.41 65.38 -31.06
N LYS A 6 -36.51 64.11 -30.65
CA LYS A 6 -37.06 63.69 -29.35
C LYS A 6 -36.13 64.15 -28.23
N LYS A 7 -36.57 65.11 -27.44
CA LYS A 7 -35.80 65.64 -26.31
C LYS A 7 -35.70 64.56 -25.25
N VAL A 8 -34.53 64.00 -25.10
CA VAL A 8 -34.27 62.99 -24.04
C VAL A 8 -34.23 63.69 -22.70
N ASP A 9 -35.06 63.26 -21.79
CA ASP A 9 -35.13 63.86 -20.42
C ASP A 9 -33.87 63.58 -19.63
N LYS A 10 -33.36 64.62 -18.92
CA LYS A 10 -32.18 64.53 -18.08
C LYS A 10 -32.30 63.45 -17.01
N ALA A 11 -33.50 63.15 -16.54
CA ALA A 11 -33.79 62.11 -15.59
C ALA A 11 -33.58 60.69 -16.14
N ASP A 12 -33.90 60.47 -17.45
CA ASP A 12 -33.67 59.19 -18.10
C ASP A 12 -32.19 58.93 -18.37
N LEU A 13 -31.40 59.96 -18.69
CA LEU A 13 -29.94 59.85 -18.84
C LEU A 13 -29.28 59.45 -17.50
N GLY A 14 -29.75 60.00 -16.38
CA GLY A 14 -29.24 59.70 -15.06
C GLY A 14 -29.49 58.23 -14.63
N LYS A 15 -30.66 57.69 -14.96
CA LYS A 15 -31.00 56.28 -14.72
C LYS A 15 -30.14 55.32 -15.55
N ILE A 16 -29.97 55.61 -16.83
CA ILE A 16 -29.18 54.79 -17.76
C ILE A 16 -27.70 54.74 -17.35
N THR A 17 -27.15 55.87 -16.87
CA THR A 17 -25.76 55.89 -16.37
C THR A 17 -25.60 55.16 -15.05
N ALA A 18 -26.55 55.25 -14.12
CA ALA A 18 -26.52 54.52 -12.88
C ALA A 18 -26.63 52.97 -13.08
N GLU A 19 -27.56 52.53 -13.96
CA GLU A 19 -27.67 51.09 -14.27
C GLU A 19 -26.44 50.54 -14.99
N ARG A 20 -25.81 51.29 -15.88
CA ARG A 20 -24.54 50.88 -16.52
C ARG A 20 -23.41 50.81 -15.49
N GLY A 21 -23.31 51.76 -14.57
CA GLY A 21 -22.35 51.76 -13.50
C GLY A 21 -22.50 50.55 -12.59
N ALA A 22 -23.72 50.23 -12.20
CA ALA A 22 -23.99 49.03 -11.37
C ALA A 22 -23.59 47.72 -12.05
N LYS A 23 -23.95 47.56 -13.34
CA LYS A 23 -23.57 46.35 -14.12
C LYS A 23 -22.06 46.20 -14.30
N VAL A 24 -21.34 47.31 -14.48
CA VAL A 24 -19.86 47.29 -14.57
C VAL A 24 -19.26 46.94 -13.23
N TYR A 25 -19.76 47.49 -12.13
CA TYR A 25 -19.27 47.17 -10.79
C TYR A 25 -19.48 45.68 -10.43
N ASP A 26 -20.65 45.13 -10.70
CA ASP A 26 -20.96 43.72 -10.49
C ASP A 26 -20.07 42.79 -11.34
N ALA A 27 -19.82 43.16 -12.59
CA ALA A 27 -18.95 42.40 -13.47
C ALA A 27 -17.48 42.37 -12.97
N VAL A 28 -17.01 43.52 -12.45
CA VAL A 28 -15.64 43.63 -11.87
C VAL A 28 -15.52 42.84 -10.56
N GLN A 29 -16.53 42.94 -9.70
CA GLN A 29 -16.59 42.16 -8.46
C GLN A 29 -16.60 40.65 -8.72
N LYS A 30 -17.43 40.20 -9.67
CA LYS A 30 -17.52 38.80 -10.07
C LYS A 30 -16.19 38.28 -10.65
N ARG A 31 -15.50 39.10 -11.49
CA ARG A 31 -14.15 38.75 -11.97
C ARG A 31 -13.13 38.64 -10.86
N ARG A 32 -13.17 39.56 -9.90
CA ARG A 32 -12.25 39.53 -8.75
C ARG A 32 -12.49 38.32 -7.86
N GLN A 33 -13.75 37.97 -7.60
CA GLN A 33 -14.09 36.75 -6.83
C GLN A 33 -13.68 35.47 -7.55
N MET A 34 -13.86 35.37 -8.86
CA MET A 34 -13.41 34.23 -9.65
C MET A 34 -11.87 34.12 -9.67
N GLY A 35 -11.16 35.24 -9.71
CA GLY A 35 -9.71 35.26 -9.66
C GLY A 35 -9.17 34.79 -8.32
N VAL A 36 -9.78 35.23 -7.20
CA VAL A 36 -9.37 34.80 -5.85
C VAL A 36 -9.70 33.31 -5.65
N LEU A 37 -10.88 32.85 -6.09
CA LEU A 37 -11.24 31.44 -5.99
C LEU A 37 -10.29 30.55 -6.80
N GLY A 38 -9.93 30.95 -8.02
CA GLY A 38 -8.97 30.26 -8.85
C GLY A 38 -7.58 30.18 -8.22
N LEU A 39 -7.11 31.27 -7.59
CA LEU A 39 -5.85 31.29 -6.86
C LEU A 39 -5.84 30.34 -5.65
N VAL A 40 -6.94 30.33 -4.88
CA VAL A 40 -7.08 29.43 -3.71
C VAL A 40 -7.09 27.98 -4.14
N VAL A 41 -7.82 27.63 -5.19
CA VAL A 41 -7.85 26.27 -5.74
C VAL A 41 -6.47 25.84 -6.23
N ALA A 42 -5.73 26.71 -6.92
CA ALA A 42 -4.38 26.43 -7.37
C ALA A 42 -3.41 26.21 -6.19
N LEU A 43 -3.49 27.03 -5.14
CA LEU A 43 -2.66 26.87 -3.95
C LEU A 43 -2.96 25.55 -3.20
N VAL A 44 -4.25 25.21 -3.06
CA VAL A 44 -4.64 23.94 -2.44
C VAL A 44 -4.14 22.75 -3.27
N ALA A 45 -4.25 22.80 -4.60
CA ALA A 45 -3.74 21.75 -5.48
C ALA A 45 -2.23 21.57 -5.36
N VAL A 46 -1.46 22.67 -5.25
CA VAL A 46 0.00 22.62 -5.05
C VAL A 46 0.34 22.04 -3.67
N LEU A 47 -0.36 22.44 -2.62
CA LEU A 47 -0.15 21.91 -1.27
C LEU A 47 -0.47 20.41 -1.18
N VAL A 48 -1.60 19.99 -1.73
CA VAL A 48 -1.96 18.56 -1.78
C VAL A 48 -0.95 17.77 -2.63
N GLY A 49 -0.58 18.28 -3.78
CA GLY A 49 0.43 17.66 -4.65
C GLY A 49 1.79 17.54 -3.97
N SER A 50 2.24 18.55 -3.22
CA SER A 50 3.50 18.50 -2.50
C SER A 50 3.46 17.51 -1.32
N VAL A 51 2.36 17.42 -0.59
CA VAL A 51 2.19 16.44 0.50
C VAL A 51 2.19 15.02 -0.05
N LEU A 52 1.47 14.76 -1.16
CA LEU A 52 1.47 13.45 -1.81
C LEU A 52 2.85 13.09 -2.37
N PHE A 53 3.54 14.05 -2.96
CA PHE A 53 4.90 13.82 -3.49
C PHE A 53 5.92 13.53 -2.37
N VAL A 54 5.90 14.31 -1.29
CA VAL A 54 6.75 14.05 -0.11
C VAL A 54 6.39 12.75 0.55
N GLY A 55 5.10 12.44 0.71
CA GLY A 55 4.62 11.17 1.26
C GLY A 55 5.11 9.97 0.46
N ALA A 56 5.00 10.02 -0.88
CA ALA A 56 5.51 8.96 -1.76
C ALA A 56 7.04 8.83 -1.70
N ALA A 57 7.77 9.96 -1.65
CA ALA A 57 9.22 9.96 -1.57
C ALA A 57 9.77 9.54 -0.19
N SER A 58 9.00 9.70 0.87
CA SER A 58 9.37 9.35 2.25
C SER A 58 8.87 7.97 2.71
N GLY A 59 8.19 7.22 1.84
CA GLY A 59 7.63 5.90 2.19
C GLY A 59 6.42 5.97 3.14
N TRP A 60 5.75 7.13 3.26
CA TRP A 60 4.55 7.25 4.11
C TRP A 60 3.38 6.37 3.67
N PHE A 61 3.43 5.89 2.43
CA PHE A 61 2.43 5.00 1.85
C PHE A 61 2.94 3.55 1.76
N ASP A 62 4.16 3.27 2.25
CA ASP A 62 4.63 1.91 2.37
C ASP A 62 3.81 1.22 3.48
N ASP A 63 3.35 0.02 3.19
CA ASP A 63 2.66 -0.79 4.20
C ASP A 63 3.58 -0.98 5.41
N PRO A 64 3.05 -0.84 6.65
CA PRO A 64 3.87 -1.00 7.84
C PRO A 64 4.48 -2.40 7.84
N LYS A 65 5.80 -2.48 7.96
CA LYS A 65 6.50 -3.75 8.04
C LYS A 65 6.03 -4.55 9.25
N VAL A 66 5.94 -5.85 9.07
CA VAL A 66 5.55 -6.78 10.13
C VAL A 66 6.65 -6.84 11.19
N MET A 67 6.32 -6.56 12.43
CA MET A 67 7.20 -6.83 13.57
C MET A 67 6.98 -8.28 14.02
N LEU A 68 8.03 -9.08 13.94
CA LEU A 68 8.00 -10.47 14.39
C LEU A 68 7.89 -10.54 15.92
N SER A 69 7.24 -11.59 16.43
CA SER A 69 7.17 -11.89 17.85
C SER A 69 8.55 -12.27 18.39
N ASP A 70 8.79 -12.06 19.68
CA ASP A 70 10.06 -12.37 20.33
C ASP A 70 10.46 -13.84 20.15
N ASP A 71 9.49 -14.76 20.19
CA ASP A 71 9.69 -16.19 19.96
C ASP A 71 10.12 -16.53 18.51
N ALA A 72 9.81 -15.65 17.56
CA ALA A 72 10.27 -15.77 16.17
C ALA A 72 11.67 -15.16 15.95
N MET A 73 12.29 -14.60 16.97
CA MET A 73 13.67 -14.12 16.92
C MET A 73 14.61 -15.15 17.55
N CYS A 74 15.84 -15.21 17.05
CA CYS A 74 16.84 -16.12 17.58
C CYS A 74 18.22 -15.46 17.66
N GLU A 75 18.98 -15.76 18.72
CA GLU A 75 20.36 -15.32 18.89
C GLU A 75 21.32 -16.39 18.36
N GLY A 76 21.76 -16.21 17.11
CA GLY A 76 22.77 -17.07 16.48
C GLY A 76 22.26 -18.48 16.13
N GLY A 77 22.65 -18.98 14.96
CA GLY A 77 22.38 -20.36 14.56
C GLY A 77 20.92 -20.72 14.36
N CYS A 78 20.11 -19.77 13.84
CA CYS A 78 18.70 -20.02 13.56
C CYS A 78 18.53 -21.26 12.69
N GLU A 79 17.76 -22.22 13.18
CA GLU A 79 17.33 -23.42 12.46
C GLU A 79 15.85 -23.32 12.14
N MET A 80 15.42 -24.12 11.18
CA MET A 80 14.01 -24.23 10.85
C MET A 80 13.33 -25.15 11.87
N GLU A 81 12.25 -24.70 12.47
CA GLU A 81 11.52 -25.43 13.50
C GLU A 81 10.25 -26.05 12.91
N ASP A 82 10.11 -27.37 13.07
CA ASP A 82 8.93 -28.08 12.59
C ASP A 82 7.75 -27.81 13.52
N VAL A 83 6.62 -27.45 12.94
CA VAL A 83 5.36 -27.23 13.64
C VAL A 83 4.24 -28.05 13.00
N ASN A 84 3.38 -28.60 13.85
CA ASN A 84 2.19 -29.31 13.44
C ASN A 84 0.94 -28.40 13.45
N THR A 85 -0.19 -28.93 13.01
CA THR A 85 -1.45 -28.19 12.93
C THR A 85 -1.89 -27.58 14.27
N LEU A 86 -1.68 -28.32 15.40
CA LEU A 86 -2.09 -27.84 16.72
C LEU A 86 -1.20 -26.69 17.21
N GLU A 87 0.10 -26.78 16.99
CA GLU A 87 1.07 -25.75 17.35
C GLU A 87 0.77 -24.47 16.53
N TYR A 88 0.59 -24.61 15.23
CA TYR A 88 0.18 -23.51 14.36
C TYR A 88 -1.11 -22.83 14.87
N SER A 89 -2.14 -23.60 15.22
CA SER A 89 -3.40 -23.04 15.71
C SER A 89 -3.18 -22.22 16.98
N LYS A 90 -2.32 -22.66 17.90
CA LYS A 90 -1.98 -21.92 19.12
C LYS A 90 -1.26 -20.61 18.81
N MET A 91 -0.34 -20.62 17.84
CA MET A 91 0.38 -19.39 17.41
C MET A 91 -0.59 -18.37 16.81
N ILE A 92 -1.52 -18.83 15.98
CA ILE A 92 -2.58 -17.97 15.38
C ILE A 92 -3.51 -17.40 16.47
N GLU A 93 -4.00 -18.26 17.38
CA GLU A 93 -4.87 -17.84 18.50
C GLU A 93 -4.14 -16.89 19.47
N GLY A 94 -2.82 -17.10 19.64
CA GLY A 94 -1.95 -16.23 20.42
C GLY A 94 -1.67 -14.87 19.78
N GLY A 95 -2.05 -14.70 18.52
CA GLY A 95 -1.79 -13.46 17.78
C GLY A 95 -0.31 -13.25 17.46
N GLU A 96 0.44 -14.32 17.28
CA GLU A 96 1.87 -14.27 16.99
C GLU A 96 2.16 -13.76 15.57
N SER A 97 3.35 -13.19 15.40
CA SER A 97 3.87 -12.74 14.10
C SER A 97 5.15 -13.50 13.78
N PHE A 98 5.17 -14.22 12.67
CA PHE A 98 6.25 -15.14 12.32
C PHE A 98 6.35 -15.39 10.82
N VAL A 99 7.44 -16.06 10.41
CA VAL A 99 7.64 -16.56 9.05
C VAL A 99 7.45 -18.07 9.03
N MET A 100 6.63 -18.57 8.11
CA MET A 100 6.41 -19.99 7.91
C MET A 100 6.84 -20.43 6.51
N PHE A 101 7.54 -21.54 6.45
CA PHE A 101 7.87 -22.25 5.24
C PHE A 101 6.95 -23.47 5.08
N ILE A 102 6.15 -23.49 4.03
CA ILE A 102 5.32 -24.66 3.73
C ILE A 102 6.10 -25.53 2.77
N ASP A 103 6.47 -26.69 3.27
CA ASP A 103 7.37 -27.62 2.61
C ASP A 103 6.64 -28.73 1.85
N GLN A 104 7.26 -29.19 0.77
CA GLN A 104 6.82 -30.35 0.00
C GLN A 104 7.97 -31.33 -0.17
N SER A 105 7.88 -32.50 0.42
CA SER A 105 8.90 -33.54 0.34
C SER A 105 9.16 -33.97 -1.11
N GLY A 106 10.45 -34.15 -1.44
CA GLY A 106 10.89 -34.61 -2.75
C GLY A 106 10.75 -33.60 -3.87
N CYS A 107 10.53 -32.32 -3.55
CA CYS A 107 10.45 -31.24 -4.52
C CYS A 107 11.79 -30.47 -4.57
N THR A 108 12.46 -30.48 -5.72
CA THR A 108 13.73 -29.75 -5.94
C THR A 108 13.57 -28.23 -5.76
N THR A 109 12.41 -27.70 -6.10
CA THR A 109 12.10 -26.27 -5.87
C THR A 109 11.99 -25.97 -4.39
N ALA A 110 11.44 -26.90 -3.59
CA ALA A 110 11.37 -26.76 -2.13
C ALA A 110 12.78 -26.74 -1.51
N ASP A 111 13.67 -27.62 -1.95
CA ASP A 111 15.04 -27.67 -1.45
C ASP A 111 15.81 -26.37 -1.75
N LYS A 112 15.64 -25.84 -2.95
CA LYS A 112 16.27 -24.59 -3.38
C LYS A 112 15.73 -23.40 -2.58
N LEU A 113 14.40 -23.24 -2.51
CA LEU A 113 13.77 -22.15 -1.77
C LEU A 113 14.10 -22.20 -0.29
N ARG A 114 14.13 -23.41 0.31
CA ARG A 114 14.56 -23.62 1.71
C ARG A 114 15.97 -23.09 1.94
N GLY A 115 16.88 -23.29 0.98
CA GLY A 115 18.25 -22.73 1.02
C GLY A 115 18.22 -21.20 1.12
N PHE A 116 17.42 -20.53 0.32
CA PHE A 116 17.29 -19.08 0.33
C PHE A 116 16.68 -18.56 1.63
N VAL A 117 15.61 -19.22 2.07
CA VAL A 117 14.92 -18.88 3.34
C VAL A 117 15.90 -18.99 4.52
N MET A 118 16.67 -20.09 4.59
CA MET A 118 17.60 -20.30 5.71
C MET A 118 18.81 -19.38 5.67
N SER A 119 19.31 -19.03 4.47
CA SER A 119 20.36 -18.02 4.32
C SER A 119 19.91 -16.68 4.87
N TRP A 120 18.73 -16.22 4.44
CA TRP A 120 18.13 -14.98 4.91
C TRP A 120 17.82 -15.01 6.42
N ALA A 121 17.24 -16.09 6.92
CA ALA A 121 16.86 -16.25 8.32
C ALA A 121 18.06 -16.12 9.28
N ARG A 122 19.18 -16.78 8.96
CA ARG A 122 20.41 -16.72 9.74
C ARG A 122 21.03 -15.33 9.79
N GLU A 123 20.99 -14.61 8.67
CA GLU A 123 21.54 -13.25 8.59
C GLU A 123 20.70 -12.24 9.38
N ASN A 124 19.37 -12.46 9.46
CA ASN A 124 18.47 -11.55 10.12
C ASN A 124 18.09 -11.96 11.56
N GLY A 125 18.62 -13.08 12.05
CA GLY A 125 18.29 -13.59 13.39
C GLY A 125 16.81 -13.99 13.52
N VAL A 126 16.23 -14.57 12.45
CA VAL A 126 14.82 -14.94 12.40
C VAL A 126 14.68 -16.46 12.44
N ARG A 127 13.83 -16.95 13.34
CA ARG A 127 13.37 -18.33 13.34
C ARG A 127 12.28 -18.50 12.28
N VAL A 128 12.45 -19.52 11.43
CA VAL A 128 11.44 -19.89 10.45
C VAL A 128 10.76 -21.16 10.88
N TYR A 129 9.45 -21.12 10.99
CA TYR A 129 8.68 -22.33 11.28
C TYR A 129 8.41 -23.08 9.98
N ARG A 130 8.45 -24.43 10.03
CA ARG A 130 8.20 -25.29 8.89
C ARG A 130 6.98 -26.15 9.13
N MET A 131 6.10 -26.21 8.14
CA MET A 131 4.96 -27.11 8.12
C MET A 131 4.93 -27.91 6.82
N MET A 132 4.64 -29.19 6.91
CA MET A 132 4.43 -30.00 5.72
C MET A 132 3.12 -29.59 5.02
N PHE A 133 3.12 -29.63 3.70
CA PHE A 133 1.93 -29.22 2.94
C PHE A 133 0.70 -30.06 3.29
N SER A 134 0.86 -31.35 3.65
CA SER A 134 -0.21 -32.19 4.13
C SER A 134 -0.94 -31.60 5.33
N ASP A 135 -0.18 -31.10 6.29
CA ASP A 135 -0.69 -30.51 7.53
C ASP A 135 -1.25 -29.09 7.29
N ALA A 136 -0.59 -28.32 6.41
CA ALA A 136 -1.04 -26.98 6.04
C ALA A 136 -2.45 -27.00 5.41
N ARG A 137 -2.81 -28.05 4.70
CA ARG A 137 -4.16 -28.23 4.12
C ARG A 137 -5.27 -28.30 5.16
N ASP A 138 -4.94 -28.72 6.37
CA ASP A 138 -5.89 -28.86 7.47
C ASP A 138 -5.93 -27.61 8.37
N THR A 139 -5.32 -26.51 7.91
CA THR A 139 -5.28 -25.22 8.60
C THR A 139 -5.88 -24.11 7.75
N SER A 140 -6.04 -22.92 8.34
CA SER A 140 -6.44 -21.69 7.62
C SER A 140 -5.48 -21.28 6.49
N LEU A 141 -4.24 -21.77 6.50
CA LEU A 141 -3.27 -21.50 5.42
C LEU A 141 -3.77 -21.99 4.06
N HIS A 142 -4.58 -23.03 4.02
CA HIS A 142 -5.17 -23.55 2.77
C HIS A 142 -6.01 -22.52 2.02
N ASP A 143 -6.60 -21.56 2.71
CA ASP A 143 -7.40 -20.51 2.08
C ASP A 143 -6.54 -19.54 1.29
N TYR A 144 -5.28 -19.37 1.68
CA TYR A 144 -4.32 -18.44 1.10
C TYR A 144 -3.35 -19.12 0.14
N VAL A 145 -2.72 -20.21 0.57
CA VAL A 145 -1.67 -20.90 -0.19
C VAL A 145 -2.25 -22.04 -1.00
N LYS A 146 -2.22 -21.93 -2.31
CA LYS A 146 -2.73 -22.95 -3.25
C LYS A 146 -1.64 -23.82 -3.85
N TYR A 147 -0.40 -23.35 -3.87
CA TYR A 147 0.74 -24.01 -4.49
C TYR A 147 1.92 -24.09 -3.53
N TYR A 148 2.68 -25.17 -3.61
CA TYR A 148 3.77 -25.49 -2.70
C TYR A 148 5.07 -25.78 -3.49
N PRO A 149 6.26 -25.47 -2.96
CA PRO A 149 6.50 -24.82 -1.66
C PRO A 149 6.05 -23.38 -1.63
N SER A 150 5.86 -22.81 -0.42
CA SER A 150 5.58 -21.39 -0.26
C SER A 150 6.21 -20.86 1.04
N VAL A 151 6.43 -19.56 1.08
CA VAL A 151 6.79 -18.81 2.30
C VAL A 151 5.61 -17.92 2.65
N VAL A 152 5.20 -17.93 3.90
CA VAL A 152 4.08 -17.14 4.42
C VAL A 152 4.60 -16.24 5.54
N VAL A 153 4.27 -14.96 5.47
CA VAL A 153 4.46 -14.00 6.56
C VAL A 153 3.13 -13.87 7.29
N VAL A 154 3.14 -14.17 8.57
CA VAL A 154 1.99 -14.04 9.46
C VAL A 154 2.21 -12.84 10.37
N ALA A 155 1.20 -11.99 10.50
CA ALA A 155 1.20 -10.85 11.41
C ALA A 155 -0.02 -10.92 12.33
N ARG A 156 0.22 -10.93 13.63
CA ARG A 156 -0.84 -10.98 14.66
C ARG A 156 -1.84 -12.12 14.45
N GLY A 157 -1.34 -13.29 14.07
CA GLY A 157 -2.17 -14.47 13.81
C GLY A 157 -2.86 -14.49 12.45
N GLU A 158 -2.59 -13.55 11.56
CA GLU A 158 -3.18 -13.51 10.22
C GLU A 158 -2.12 -13.59 9.12
N PRO A 159 -2.26 -14.44 8.10
CA PRO A 159 -1.41 -14.44 6.92
C PRO A 159 -1.56 -13.11 6.15
N VAL A 160 -0.48 -12.33 6.06
CA VAL A 160 -0.49 -11.01 5.38
C VAL A 160 0.24 -11.05 4.03
N ALA A 161 1.14 -12.02 3.85
CA ALA A 161 1.83 -12.22 2.58
C ALA A 161 2.20 -13.68 2.40
N TRP A 162 2.17 -14.14 1.16
CA TRP A 162 2.67 -15.48 0.80
C TRP A 162 3.24 -15.48 -0.60
N LEU A 163 4.28 -16.29 -0.81
CA LEU A 163 4.93 -16.45 -2.09
C LEU A 163 4.07 -17.34 -2.99
N ARG A 164 3.69 -16.84 -4.17
CA ARG A 164 2.76 -17.52 -5.09
C ARG A 164 3.51 -18.12 -6.27
N ALA A 165 3.47 -19.43 -6.39
CA ALA A 165 4.13 -20.12 -7.49
C ALA A 165 3.45 -19.94 -8.86
N ASP A 166 2.19 -19.51 -8.87
CA ASP A 166 1.38 -19.22 -10.05
C ASP A 166 1.38 -17.75 -10.48
N ALA A 167 2.08 -16.89 -9.75
CA ALA A 167 2.19 -15.47 -10.05
C ALA A 167 3.52 -15.15 -10.73
N ASP A 168 3.47 -14.53 -11.90
CA ASP A 168 4.67 -14.17 -12.65
C ASP A 168 5.60 -13.25 -11.85
N GLU A 169 5.04 -12.33 -11.05
CA GLU A 169 5.78 -11.41 -10.19
C GLU A 169 6.58 -12.11 -9.08
N ASP A 170 6.15 -13.28 -8.63
CA ASP A 170 6.81 -14.05 -7.57
C ASP A 170 7.76 -15.14 -8.14
N SER A 171 7.68 -15.43 -9.42
CA SER A 171 8.44 -16.52 -10.08
C SER A 171 9.95 -16.40 -9.87
N ASP A 172 10.50 -15.20 -9.94
CA ASP A 172 11.93 -14.97 -9.74
C ASP A 172 12.38 -15.30 -8.32
N ALA A 173 11.54 -15.11 -7.30
CA ALA A 173 11.86 -15.41 -5.91
C ALA A 173 12.03 -16.91 -5.63
N TYR A 174 11.43 -17.78 -6.43
CA TYR A 174 11.67 -19.23 -6.40
C TYR A 174 13.00 -19.63 -7.01
N ASN A 175 13.57 -18.77 -7.85
CA ASN A 175 14.72 -19.10 -8.70
C ASN A 175 16.00 -18.37 -8.33
N LYS A 176 15.89 -17.20 -7.69
CA LYS A 176 17.02 -16.31 -7.37
C LYS A 176 16.93 -15.87 -5.92
N GLU A 177 17.99 -16.09 -5.15
CA GLU A 177 18.05 -15.70 -3.73
C GLU A 177 17.84 -14.19 -3.53
N GLU A 178 18.44 -13.37 -4.40
CA GLU A 178 18.30 -11.92 -4.34
C GLU A 178 16.84 -11.46 -4.56
N ALA A 179 16.12 -12.11 -5.46
CA ALA A 179 14.71 -11.84 -5.68
C ALA A 179 13.85 -12.27 -4.48
N PHE A 180 14.17 -13.40 -3.85
CA PHE A 180 13.54 -13.81 -2.60
C PHE A 180 13.79 -12.80 -1.48
N ARG A 181 15.03 -12.33 -1.31
CA ARG A 181 15.39 -11.29 -0.33
C ARG A 181 14.64 -9.98 -0.58
N THR A 182 14.49 -9.60 -1.83
CA THR A 182 13.69 -8.42 -2.22
C THR A 182 12.22 -8.61 -1.88
N TRP A 183 11.68 -9.82 -2.13
CA TRP A 183 10.29 -10.14 -1.82
C TRP A 183 10.02 -10.08 -0.31
N ILE A 184 10.80 -10.80 0.51
CA ILE A 184 10.59 -10.86 1.95
C ILE A 184 10.83 -9.50 2.62
N GLY A 185 11.81 -8.73 2.15
CA GLY A 185 12.14 -7.39 2.64
C GLY A 185 11.07 -6.32 2.42
N ARG A 186 10.01 -6.62 1.66
CA ARG A 186 8.82 -5.75 1.58
C ARG A 186 7.96 -5.84 2.84
N TRP A 187 8.02 -6.98 3.52
CA TRP A 187 7.14 -7.30 4.63
C TRP A 187 7.81 -7.20 6.01
N LEU A 188 9.15 -7.38 6.07
CA LEU A 188 9.94 -7.45 7.29
C LEU A 188 11.05 -6.40 7.38
#